data_445fbb8f398b890103a0a7e3b413e8b9
#
_entry.id   445fbb8f398b890103a0a7e3b413e8b9
#
_cell.length_a   1.000
_cell.length_b   1.000
_cell.length_c   1.000
_cell.angle_alpha   90.00
_cell.angle_beta   90.00
_cell.angle_gamma   90.00
#
_symmetry.space_group_name_H-M   'P 1'
#
loop_
_entity.id
_entity.type
_entity.pdbx_description
1 polymer ?
#
loop_
_entity_poly.entity_id
_entity_poly.type
_entity_poly.pdbx_seq_one_letter_code
_entity_poly.pdbx_strand_id
1 'polypeptide(L)'
;MDTLIYRAENYELRKLAEVAVNISVIGVLVLCQVLLPIHASSNKIAQVTAPDFDTGQIKHKILNEISPEIRQRNFDNLIRQKYPKAVIADVTSGVKHIKLTKYYSGRPVRINVVEVDMKLAKDLELTPALSSDSTLKSRRTITTIAKNNNAIVALNGTYFKPQTGVPLGTLMINQKMYTGPIYDRVAMGIFDDSFDIARIQLDATIKGSGKTITVNNINQPRMLSTHVLVYTPEWGKYSPAAPKYGVGLQVIDNKITKASANAVEIPQNGYVISGPKSILYALLDKKDVELSIKTNPDWDGVKHIISGGPYLVKNGEVFVDMTAQRLQAIGGRNPRSAIGYTKDNNFIFVAVDGREGSSIGMTLMELANFMQSIGCVGAINLDGGGSTVMYVNGKVVNKPQQTGGIPLSNAIILSKSNQS
;
A
#
# COMPACT_ATOMS: atom_id res chain seq x y z
N MET A 1 4.02 46.36 2.15
CA MET A 1 3.92 44.94 2.58
C MET A 1 5.06 44.13 1.99
N ASP A 2 5.43 44.37 0.74
CA ASP A 2 6.48 43.61 0.00
C ASP A 2 7.91 43.78 0.56
N THR A 3 8.20 44.92 1.19
CA THR A 3 9.53 45.18 1.77
C THR A 3 9.82 44.46 3.08
N LEU A 4 8.78 44.05 3.81
CA LEU A 4 8.89 43.29 5.05
C LEU A 4 9.07 41.78 4.75
N ILE A 5 8.40 41.27 3.73
CA ILE A 5 8.54 39.89 3.27
C ILE A 5 9.95 39.66 2.70
N TYR A 6 10.46 40.60 1.89
CA TYR A 6 11.81 40.50 1.33
C TYR A 6 12.93 40.56 2.42
N ARG A 7 12.68 41.24 3.53
CA ARG A 7 13.61 41.27 4.67
C ARG A 7 13.57 39.98 5.50
N ALA A 8 12.41 39.38 5.67
CA ALA A 8 12.28 38.10 6.38
C ALA A 8 12.93 36.95 5.60
N GLU A 9 12.72 36.88 4.29
CA GLU A 9 13.34 35.85 3.43
C GLU A 9 14.87 35.96 3.43
N ASN A 10 15.42 37.18 3.41
CA ASN A 10 16.87 37.39 3.49
C ASN A 10 17.45 37.04 4.86
N TYR A 11 16.68 37.16 5.94
CA TYR A 11 17.12 36.78 7.27
C TYR A 11 17.24 35.27 7.43
N GLU A 12 16.24 34.53 6.96
CA GLU A 12 16.26 33.03 6.98
C GLU A 12 17.32 32.48 6.04
N LEU A 13 17.50 33.04 4.85
CA LEU A 13 18.57 32.65 3.92
C LEU A 13 19.96 32.94 4.51
N ARG A 14 20.14 34.08 5.25
CA ARG A 14 21.39 34.36 5.96
C ARG A 14 21.66 33.38 7.09
N LYS A 15 20.64 32.99 7.86
CA LYS A 15 20.77 31.95 8.90
C LYS A 15 21.16 30.60 8.33
N LEU A 16 20.54 30.20 7.21
CA LEU A 16 20.90 28.97 6.51
C LEU A 16 22.32 29.04 5.90
N ALA A 17 22.72 30.20 5.39
CA ALA A 17 24.08 30.43 4.91
C ALA A 17 25.12 30.40 6.05
N GLU A 18 24.80 30.97 7.20
CA GLU A 18 25.67 30.92 8.40
C GLU A 18 25.81 29.49 8.94
N VAL A 19 24.74 28.70 8.92
CA VAL A 19 24.79 27.26 9.28
C VAL A 19 25.62 26.48 8.26
N ALA A 20 25.46 26.74 6.96
CA ALA A 20 26.23 26.10 5.91
C ALA A 20 27.73 26.51 5.94
N VAL A 21 28.01 27.77 6.23
CA VAL A 21 29.39 28.27 6.38
C VAL A 21 30.05 27.70 7.65
N ASN A 22 29.31 27.57 8.76
CA ASN A 22 29.83 26.94 9.97
C ASN A 22 30.12 25.46 9.78
N ILE A 23 29.27 24.73 9.03
CA ILE A 23 29.53 23.34 8.69
C ILE A 23 30.75 23.20 7.76
N SER A 24 30.93 24.13 6.81
CA SER A 24 32.10 24.15 5.92
C SER A 24 33.38 24.51 6.67
N VAL A 25 33.33 25.48 7.63
CA VAL A 25 34.47 25.89 8.46
C VAL A 25 34.88 24.75 9.40
N ILE A 26 33.94 24.02 9.98
CA ILE A 26 34.25 22.85 10.82
C ILE A 26 34.86 21.73 9.94
N GLY A 27 34.36 21.49 8.73
CA GLY A 27 34.91 20.52 7.78
C GLY A 27 36.37 20.92 7.34
N VAL A 28 36.64 22.19 7.11
CA VAL A 28 37.97 22.70 6.75
C VAL A 28 38.95 22.65 7.93
N LEU A 29 38.50 22.93 9.15
CA LEU A 29 39.31 22.81 10.37
C LEU A 29 39.71 21.37 10.66
N VAL A 30 38.83 20.40 10.41
CA VAL A 30 39.13 18.97 10.53
C VAL A 30 40.12 18.50 9.43
N LEU A 31 40.01 19.01 8.20
CA LEU A 31 40.97 18.69 7.13
C LEU A 31 42.34 19.31 7.34
N CYS A 32 42.41 20.53 7.88
CA CYS A 32 43.70 21.21 8.18
C CYS A 32 44.47 20.51 9.32
N GLN A 33 43.81 19.87 10.26
CA GLN A 33 44.48 19.10 11.33
C GLN A 33 45.09 17.76 10.85
N VAL A 34 44.69 17.26 9.70
CA VAL A 34 45.17 15.97 9.16
C VAL A 34 46.37 16.13 8.20
N LEU A 35 46.69 17.36 7.73
CA LEU A 35 47.65 17.57 6.64
C LEU A 35 48.90 18.37 6.99
N LEU A 36 49.18 18.71 8.24
CA LEU A 36 50.42 19.39 8.62
C LEU A 36 51.33 18.50 9.47
N PRO A 37 52.57 18.20 9.06
CA PRO A 37 53.52 17.48 9.88
C PRO A 37 54.07 18.46 10.97
N ILE A 38 53.96 18.06 12.20
CA ILE A 38 54.40 18.83 13.38
C ILE A 38 55.88 18.60 13.62
N HIS A 39 56.67 19.60 13.54
CA HIS A 39 57.91 19.74 14.30
C HIS A 39 57.70 20.82 15.34
N ALA A 40 57.62 20.47 16.61
CA ALA A 40 58.31 21.09 17.72
C ALA A 40 57.64 20.82 19.08
N SER A 41 58.45 20.30 19.96
CA SER A 41 58.55 20.37 21.45
C SER A 41 57.30 20.43 22.33
N SER A 42 57.35 19.48 23.23
CA SER A 42 56.63 19.33 24.50
C SER A 42 56.00 20.57 25.11
N ASN A 43 54.66 20.55 25.21
CA ASN A 43 53.91 21.02 26.37
C ASN A 43 52.53 20.33 26.39
N LYS A 44 52.10 19.93 27.57
CA LYS A 44 50.88 19.18 27.83
C LYS A 44 49.65 19.91 27.29
N ILE A 45 49.10 19.44 26.18
CA ILE A 45 47.79 19.84 25.70
C ILE A 45 46.79 18.76 26.20
N ALA A 46 45.85 19.20 27.01
CA ALA A 46 44.75 18.38 27.44
C ALA A 46 43.98 17.88 26.18
N GLN A 47 43.81 16.60 26.05
CA GLN A 47 42.93 16.00 25.04
C GLN A 47 41.50 16.48 25.30
N VAL A 48 41.03 17.45 24.55
CA VAL A 48 39.62 17.76 24.42
C VAL A 48 39.06 16.70 23.44
N THR A 49 38.44 15.66 23.96
CA THR A 49 37.65 14.74 23.16
C THR A 49 36.52 15.56 22.56
N ALA A 50 36.49 15.66 21.23
CA ALA A 50 35.34 16.22 20.53
C ALA A 50 34.08 15.41 20.92
N PRO A 51 32.96 16.08 21.26
CA PRO A 51 31.74 15.36 21.56
C PRO A 51 31.31 14.57 20.32
N ASP A 52 30.92 13.32 20.52
CA ASP A 52 30.29 12.48 19.48
C ASP A 52 29.03 13.19 18.97
N PHE A 53 29.16 13.86 17.83
CA PHE A 53 28.03 14.46 17.15
C PHE A 53 27.29 13.36 16.40
N ASP A 54 26.18 12.86 16.99
CA ASP A 54 25.24 12.01 16.30
C ASP A 54 24.54 12.83 15.18
N THR A 55 25.13 12.79 14.00
CA THR A 55 24.61 13.44 12.80
C THR A 55 23.21 12.92 12.43
N GLY A 56 22.82 11.74 12.89
CA GLY A 56 21.47 11.17 12.71
C GLY A 56 20.43 11.93 13.54
N GLN A 57 20.70 12.18 14.81
CA GLN A 57 19.79 12.93 15.68
C GLN A 57 19.64 14.40 15.26
N ILE A 58 20.73 15.05 14.82
CA ILE A 58 20.68 16.44 14.33
C ILE A 58 19.84 16.50 13.03
N LYS A 59 20.02 15.56 12.12
CA LYS A 59 19.24 15.48 10.87
C LYS A 59 17.75 15.22 11.16
N HIS A 60 17.45 14.37 12.13
CA HIS A 60 16.07 14.09 12.57
C HIS A 60 15.45 15.34 13.25
N LYS A 61 16.19 16.05 14.06
CA LYS A 61 15.72 17.26 14.75
C LYS A 61 15.45 18.40 13.76
N ILE A 62 16.36 18.65 12.81
CA ILE A 62 16.19 19.67 11.77
C ILE A 62 15.00 19.34 10.86
N LEU A 63 14.77 18.06 10.51
CA LEU A 63 13.64 17.65 9.68
C LEU A 63 12.28 17.81 10.40
N ASN A 64 12.26 17.73 11.72
CA ASN A 64 11.04 17.96 12.51
C ASN A 64 10.73 19.45 12.75
N GLU A 65 11.71 20.35 12.56
CA GLU A 65 11.56 21.79 12.74
C GLU A 65 11.23 22.56 11.44
N ILE A 66 11.17 21.87 10.28
CA ILE A 66 10.76 22.52 9.02
C ILE A 66 9.28 22.88 9.10
N SER A 67 8.96 24.18 8.97
CA SER A 67 7.55 24.61 8.99
C SER A 67 6.73 23.95 7.88
N PRO A 68 5.42 23.72 8.09
CA PRO A 68 4.55 23.12 7.07
C PRO A 68 4.61 23.86 5.72
N GLU A 69 4.76 25.19 5.73
CA GLU A 69 4.85 26.01 4.52
C GLU A 69 6.14 25.75 3.74
N ILE A 70 7.28 25.66 4.44
CA ILE A 70 8.57 25.32 3.83
C ILE A 70 8.52 23.91 3.25
N ARG A 71 7.93 22.96 3.99
CA ARG A 71 7.77 21.60 3.53
C ARG A 71 6.87 21.52 2.28
N GLN A 72 5.74 22.24 2.27
CA GLN A 72 4.86 22.33 1.10
C GLN A 72 5.59 22.90 -0.11
N ARG A 73 6.33 23.98 0.06
CA ARG A 73 7.14 24.59 -1.01
C ARG A 73 8.20 23.62 -1.55
N ASN A 74 8.87 22.89 -0.67
CA ASN A 74 9.86 21.88 -1.07
C ASN A 74 9.21 20.74 -1.85
N PHE A 75 8.05 20.27 -1.40
CA PHE A 75 7.26 19.26 -2.11
C PHE A 75 6.82 19.76 -3.49
N ASP A 76 6.31 20.98 -3.59
CA ASP A 76 5.92 21.60 -4.86
C ASP A 76 7.07 21.69 -5.86
N ASN A 77 8.26 22.09 -5.38
CA ASN A 77 9.47 22.16 -6.21
C ASN A 77 9.93 20.78 -6.65
N LEU A 78 9.93 19.80 -5.75
CA LEU A 78 10.25 18.42 -6.07
C LEU A 78 9.34 17.86 -7.17
N ILE A 79 8.02 18.06 -7.04
CA ILE A 79 7.04 17.61 -8.04
C ILE A 79 7.28 18.25 -9.40
N ARG A 80 7.56 19.56 -9.46
CA ARG A 80 7.85 20.26 -10.72
C ARG A 80 9.13 19.74 -11.39
N GLN A 81 10.17 19.48 -10.62
CA GLN A 81 11.42 18.91 -11.12
C GLN A 81 11.25 17.46 -11.61
N LYS A 82 10.50 16.66 -10.86
CA LYS A 82 10.26 15.24 -11.14
C LYS A 82 9.39 15.01 -12.37
N TYR A 83 8.43 15.92 -12.62
CA TYR A 83 7.46 15.79 -13.70
C TYR A 83 7.53 17.01 -14.66
N PRO A 84 8.66 17.23 -15.35
CA PRO A 84 8.77 18.34 -16.30
C PRO A 84 7.75 18.14 -17.44
N LYS A 85 7.11 19.23 -17.88
CA LYS A 85 6.07 19.25 -18.95
C LYS A 85 4.75 18.55 -18.58
N ALA A 86 4.55 18.13 -17.32
CA ALA A 86 3.27 17.62 -16.86
C ALA A 86 2.30 18.76 -16.51
N VAL A 87 1.01 18.48 -16.59
CA VAL A 87 -0.02 19.33 -15.99
C VAL A 87 -0.17 18.92 -14.54
N ILE A 88 0.14 19.83 -13.61
CA ILE A 88 0.11 19.60 -12.17
C ILE A 88 -1.03 20.42 -11.57
N ALA A 89 -1.85 19.77 -10.76
CA ALA A 89 -2.95 20.39 -10.03
C ALA A 89 -2.86 20.07 -8.54
N ASP A 90 -3.15 21.05 -7.70
CA ASP A 90 -3.31 20.85 -6.27
C ASP A 90 -4.61 20.12 -5.98
N VAL A 91 -4.54 19.09 -5.14
CA VAL A 91 -5.71 18.37 -4.63
C VAL A 91 -6.03 18.89 -3.23
N THR A 92 -5.03 18.91 -2.36
CA THR A 92 -5.01 19.54 -1.04
C THR A 92 -3.56 19.66 -0.58
N SER A 93 -3.30 20.14 0.64
CA SER A 93 -1.95 20.19 1.22
C SER A 93 -1.30 18.81 1.15
N GLY A 94 -0.05 18.74 0.68
CA GLY A 94 0.70 17.49 0.53
C GLY A 94 0.18 16.54 -0.56
N VAL A 95 -0.81 16.90 -1.38
CA VAL A 95 -1.39 16.01 -2.41
C VAL A 95 -1.44 16.71 -3.75
N LYS A 96 -0.76 16.14 -4.74
CA LYS A 96 -0.71 16.65 -6.13
C LYS A 96 -1.25 15.62 -7.10
N HIS A 97 -2.06 16.09 -8.05
CA HIS A 97 -2.47 15.31 -9.22
C HIS A 97 -1.67 15.76 -10.44
N ILE A 98 -0.99 14.82 -11.08
CA ILE A 98 -0.07 15.03 -12.18
C ILE A 98 -0.60 14.29 -13.41
N LYS A 99 -0.78 15.00 -14.53
CA LYS A 99 -1.14 14.42 -15.82
C LYS A 99 0.02 14.58 -16.79
N LEU A 100 0.46 13.48 -17.37
CA LEU A 100 1.53 13.51 -18.36
C LEU A 100 1.30 12.50 -19.48
N THR A 101 1.97 12.75 -20.61
CA THR A 101 2.05 11.81 -21.74
C THR A 101 3.49 11.43 -21.95
N LYS A 102 3.76 10.12 -21.95
CA LYS A 102 5.04 9.55 -22.38
C LYS A 102 4.87 8.84 -23.71
N TYR A 103 5.98 8.62 -24.43
CA TYR A 103 5.99 7.92 -25.70
C TYR A 103 6.79 6.64 -25.59
N TYR A 104 6.19 5.53 -26.01
CA TYR A 104 6.83 4.22 -26.07
C TYR A 104 6.74 3.72 -27.52
N SER A 105 7.91 3.46 -28.12
CA SER A 105 8.01 3.13 -29.57
C SER A 105 7.26 4.13 -30.45
N GLY A 106 7.42 5.44 -30.17
CA GLY A 106 6.78 6.54 -30.91
C GLY A 106 5.27 6.74 -30.66
N ARG A 107 4.64 5.92 -29.82
CA ARG A 107 3.20 5.96 -29.56
C ARG A 107 2.88 6.52 -28.17
N PRO A 108 1.81 7.34 -28.05
CA PRO A 108 1.48 8.01 -26.80
C PRO A 108 0.94 7.07 -25.73
N VAL A 109 1.27 7.38 -24.48
CA VAL A 109 0.72 6.77 -23.27
C VAL A 109 0.38 7.87 -22.29
N ARG A 110 -0.91 8.01 -21.96
CA ARG A 110 -1.40 8.97 -20.97
C ARG A 110 -1.36 8.36 -19.58
N ILE A 111 -0.83 9.11 -18.64
CA ILE A 111 -0.59 8.69 -17.27
C ILE A 111 -1.17 9.74 -16.34
N ASN A 112 -1.90 9.28 -15.33
CA ASN A 112 -2.31 10.07 -14.18
C ASN A 112 -1.55 9.56 -12.96
N VAL A 113 -0.92 10.46 -12.25
CA VAL A 113 -0.21 10.18 -10.98
C VAL A 113 -0.84 11.03 -9.89
N VAL A 114 -1.08 10.45 -8.73
CA VAL A 114 -1.27 11.25 -7.50
C VAL A 114 -0.11 10.93 -6.58
N GLU A 115 0.62 11.97 -6.16
CA GLU A 115 1.69 11.86 -5.20
C GLU A 115 1.28 12.56 -3.90
N VAL A 116 1.53 11.87 -2.78
CA VAL A 116 1.11 12.29 -1.45
C VAL A 116 2.34 12.35 -0.54
N ASP A 117 2.67 13.52 -0.02
CA ASP A 117 3.57 13.67 1.13
C ASP A 117 2.77 13.37 2.41
N MET A 118 2.92 12.16 2.96
CA MET A 118 2.17 11.71 4.14
C MET A 118 2.44 12.56 5.39
N LYS A 119 3.58 13.25 5.45
CA LYS A 119 3.91 14.14 6.57
C LYS A 119 3.23 15.51 6.47
N LEU A 120 2.83 15.95 5.26
CA LEU A 120 2.00 17.13 5.04
C LEU A 120 0.52 16.81 5.11
N ALA A 121 0.12 15.65 4.61
CA ALA A 121 -1.26 15.20 4.53
C ALA A 121 -1.73 14.51 5.84
N LYS A 122 -1.39 15.06 7.01
CA LYS A 122 -1.63 14.45 8.33
C LYS A 122 -3.11 14.19 8.66
N ASP A 123 -3.99 15.00 8.08
CA ASP A 123 -5.44 14.87 8.27
C ASP A 123 -6.08 13.85 7.31
N LEU A 124 -5.24 13.15 6.55
CA LEU A 124 -5.68 12.16 5.57
C LEU A 124 -5.20 10.77 5.96
N GLU A 125 -6.03 9.79 5.68
CA GLU A 125 -5.77 8.39 5.90
C GLU A 125 -5.73 7.63 4.57
N LEU A 126 -4.72 6.79 4.40
CA LEU A 126 -4.58 5.89 3.28
C LEU A 126 -5.09 4.50 3.69
N THR A 127 -6.18 4.06 3.07
CA THR A 127 -6.82 2.79 3.44
C THR A 127 -7.39 2.06 2.23
N PRO A 128 -7.41 0.73 2.18
CA PRO A 128 -8.27 0.00 1.27
C PRO A 128 -9.75 0.19 1.65
N ALA A 129 -10.62 0.28 0.66
CA ALA A 129 -12.06 0.38 0.86
C ALA A 129 -12.80 -0.70 0.06
N LEU A 130 -13.73 -1.37 0.68
CA LEU A 130 -14.62 -2.33 0.01
C LEU A 130 -15.75 -1.61 -0.73
N SER A 131 -16.33 -2.27 -1.71
CA SER A 131 -17.53 -1.78 -2.41
C SER A 131 -18.79 -1.85 -1.53
N SER A 132 -18.73 -2.58 -0.41
CA SER A 132 -19.81 -2.72 0.59
C SER A 132 -19.20 -3.10 1.94
N ASP A 133 -19.71 -2.53 3.01
CA ASP A 133 -19.30 -2.85 4.38
C ASP A 133 -19.90 -4.16 4.90
N SER A 134 -20.96 -4.63 4.26
CA SER A 134 -21.73 -5.80 4.73
C SER A 134 -21.35 -7.10 4.01
N THR A 135 -20.68 -7.04 2.87
CA THR A 135 -20.34 -8.25 2.11
C THR A 135 -19.20 -8.07 1.12
N LEU A 136 -18.35 -9.07 1.02
CA LEU A 136 -17.31 -9.18 -0.01
C LEU A 136 -17.88 -9.46 -1.42
N LYS A 137 -19.15 -9.86 -1.52
CA LYS A 137 -19.82 -10.22 -2.79
C LYS A 137 -20.56 -9.00 -3.38
N SER A 138 -19.85 -7.90 -3.48
CA SER A 138 -20.38 -6.64 -4.00
C SER A 138 -19.44 -6.01 -5.03
N ARG A 139 -19.98 -5.16 -5.88
CA ARG A 139 -19.21 -4.33 -6.81
C ARG A 139 -19.92 -2.98 -6.97
N ARG A 140 -19.16 -1.90 -6.93
CA ARG A 140 -19.64 -0.52 -7.12
C ARG A 140 -18.66 0.25 -7.99
N THR A 141 -19.14 1.30 -8.64
CA THR A 141 -18.23 2.21 -9.36
C THR A 141 -17.26 2.88 -8.41
N ILE A 142 -16.10 3.28 -8.89
CA ILE A 142 -15.09 4.00 -8.09
C ILE A 142 -15.69 5.25 -7.44
N THR A 143 -16.57 5.96 -8.15
CA THR A 143 -17.25 7.15 -7.65
C THR A 143 -18.15 6.83 -6.44
N THR A 144 -18.83 5.69 -6.46
CA THR A 144 -19.67 5.26 -5.33
C THR A 144 -18.78 4.87 -4.14
N ILE A 145 -17.71 4.08 -4.37
CA ILE A 145 -16.77 3.71 -3.31
C ILE A 145 -16.15 4.96 -2.69
N ALA A 146 -15.67 5.91 -3.53
CA ALA A 146 -15.07 7.14 -3.06
C ALA A 146 -16.04 7.99 -2.22
N LYS A 147 -17.28 8.16 -2.68
CA LYS A 147 -18.30 8.95 -1.96
C LYS A 147 -18.68 8.33 -0.62
N ASN A 148 -18.88 7.02 -0.58
CA ASN A 148 -19.25 6.31 0.65
C ASN A 148 -18.17 6.39 1.73
N ASN A 149 -16.90 6.59 1.33
CA ASN A 149 -15.76 6.67 2.23
C ASN A 149 -15.18 8.10 2.35
N ASN A 150 -15.89 9.13 1.89
CA ASN A 150 -15.41 10.52 1.89
C ASN A 150 -14.01 10.70 1.28
N ALA A 151 -13.68 9.89 0.29
CA ALA A 151 -12.36 9.89 -0.32
C ALA A 151 -12.16 11.09 -1.24
N ILE A 152 -10.99 11.71 -1.14
CA ILE A 152 -10.52 12.75 -2.07
C ILE A 152 -9.75 12.15 -3.26
N VAL A 153 -9.11 10.99 -3.06
CA VAL A 153 -8.46 10.18 -4.10
C VAL A 153 -8.90 8.73 -3.95
N ALA A 154 -9.16 8.05 -5.07
CA ALA A 154 -9.34 6.61 -5.10
C ALA A 154 -8.75 6.02 -6.39
N LEU A 155 -8.15 4.85 -6.28
CA LEU A 155 -7.68 4.02 -7.38
C LEU A 155 -8.27 2.62 -7.21
N ASN A 156 -8.66 1.94 -8.29
CA ASN A 156 -9.08 0.55 -8.20
C ASN A 156 -8.04 -0.30 -7.45
N GLY A 157 -8.52 -1.25 -6.68
CA GLY A 157 -7.68 -2.05 -5.77
C GLY A 157 -7.20 -3.38 -6.36
N THR A 158 -7.27 -4.42 -5.51
CA THR A 158 -6.81 -5.77 -5.85
C THR A 158 -7.70 -6.46 -6.88
N TYR A 159 -7.19 -7.53 -7.46
CA TYR A 159 -7.97 -8.44 -8.32
C TYR A 159 -9.21 -8.97 -7.61
N PHE A 160 -10.23 -9.31 -8.37
CA PHE A 160 -11.46 -9.88 -7.82
C PHE A 160 -12.10 -10.88 -8.80
N LYS A 161 -12.97 -11.71 -8.28
CA LYS A 161 -13.76 -12.64 -9.10
C LYS A 161 -14.92 -11.87 -9.77
N PRO A 162 -14.93 -11.67 -11.11
CA PRO A 162 -15.92 -10.82 -11.76
C PRO A 162 -17.36 -11.22 -11.52
N GLN A 163 -17.62 -12.54 -11.37
CA GLN A 163 -18.98 -13.08 -11.20
C GLN A 163 -19.56 -12.77 -9.81
N THR A 164 -18.72 -12.66 -8.80
CA THR A 164 -19.18 -12.54 -7.40
C THR A 164 -18.76 -11.24 -6.73
N GLY A 165 -17.70 -10.58 -7.20
CA GLY A 165 -17.11 -9.43 -6.53
C GLY A 165 -16.10 -9.79 -5.44
N VAL A 166 -15.91 -11.05 -5.07
CA VAL A 166 -14.97 -11.45 -4.01
C VAL A 166 -13.55 -11.04 -4.36
N PRO A 167 -12.85 -10.26 -3.50
CA PRO A 167 -11.45 -9.91 -3.70
C PRO A 167 -10.57 -11.17 -3.77
N LEU A 168 -9.57 -11.16 -4.64
CA LEU A 168 -8.61 -12.26 -4.83
C LEU A 168 -7.22 -11.82 -4.37
N GLY A 169 -6.83 -12.28 -3.19
CA GLY A 169 -5.58 -11.95 -2.51
C GLY A 169 -5.82 -11.31 -1.15
N THR A 170 -4.72 -11.00 -0.46
CA THR A 170 -4.77 -10.47 0.90
C THR A 170 -5.38 -9.08 0.92
N LEU A 171 -6.42 -8.92 1.72
CA LEU A 171 -7.03 -7.64 2.04
C LEU A 171 -7.25 -7.57 3.55
N MET A 172 -6.60 -6.60 4.18
CA MET A 172 -6.73 -6.28 5.60
C MET A 172 -7.08 -4.80 5.75
N ILE A 173 -8.05 -4.47 6.56
CA ILE A 173 -8.47 -3.10 6.84
C ILE A 173 -8.61 -2.97 8.36
N ASN A 174 -7.96 -1.96 8.95
CA ASN A 174 -7.95 -1.74 10.40
C ASN A 174 -7.62 -3.03 11.18
N GLN A 175 -6.51 -3.68 10.81
CA GLN A 175 -6.02 -4.93 11.42
C GLN A 175 -6.97 -6.14 11.28
N LYS A 176 -8.11 -5.98 10.62
CA LYS A 176 -9.04 -7.07 10.34
C LYS A 176 -8.77 -7.69 8.97
N MET A 177 -8.51 -9.00 8.95
CA MET A 177 -8.33 -9.78 7.72
C MET A 177 -9.68 -10.05 7.07
N TYR A 178 -9.91 -9.47 5.89
CA TYR A 178 -11.11 -9.69 5.08
C TYR A 178 -10.96 -10.87 4.13
N THR A 179 -9.80 -10.98 3.48
CA THR A 179 -9.47 -12.12 2.60
C THR A 179 -8.00 -12.48 2.76
N GLY A 180 -7.69 -13.76 2.66
CA GLY A 180 -6.31 -14.26 2.73
C GLY A 180 -5.61 -14.30 1.37
N PRO A 181 -4.31 -14.68 1.34
CA PRO A 181 -3.47 -14.66 0.15
C PRO A 181 -3.89 -15.68 -0.92
N ILE A 182 -3.51 -15.43 -2.16
CA ILE A 182 -3.71 -16.33 -3.29
C ILE A 182 -2.47 -16.31 -4.20
N TYR A 183 -2.02 -17.48 -4.67
CA TYR A 183 -0.93 -17.65 -5.66
C TYR A 183 0.38 -16.94 -5.29
N ASP A 184 0.75 -16.90 -4.04
CA ASP A 184 2.00 -16.26 -3.55
C ASP A 184 2.18 -14.81 -4.07
N ARG A 185 1.07 -14.07 -4.14
CA ARG A 185 1.06 -12.70 -4.65
C ARG A 185 1.67 -11.73 -3.66
N VAL A 186 2.26 -10.69 -4.24
CA VAL A 186 2.77 -9.55 -3.47
C VAL A 186 1.62 -8.72 -2.90
N ALA A 187 1.85 -8.14 -1.74
CA ALA A 187 0.97 -7.16 -1.12
C ALA A 187 1.79 -5.98 -0.58
N MET A 188 1.13 -4.85 -0.44
CA MET A 188 1.63 -3.70 0.29
C MET A 188 0.99 -3.67 1.68
N GLY A 189 1.83 -3.62 2.70
CA GLY A 189 1.48 -3.30 4.08
C GLY A 189 1.54 -1.79 4.31
N ILE A 190 0.52 -1.25 4.94
CA ILE A 190 0.38 0.16 5.31
C ILE A 190 0.41 0.21 6.83
N PHE A 191 1.42 0.87 7.36
CA PHE A 191 1.64 1.11 8.79
C PHE A 191 1.34 2.56 9.12
N ASP A 192 1.48 2.96 10.38
CA ASP A 192 1.25 4.35 10.79
C ASP A 192 2.13 5.34 10.02
N ASP A 193 3.44 5.07 9.95
CA ASP A 193 4.43 5.99 9.40
C ASP A 193 5.29 5.36 8.29
N SER A 194 4.91 4.21 7.76
CA SER A 194 5.73 3.49 6.78
C SER A 194 4.93 2.56 5.89
N PHE A 195 5.60 2.08 4.84
CA PHE A 195 5.09 1.08 3.91
C PHE A 195 6.10 -0.04 3.76
N ASP A 196 5.62 -1.24 3.54
CA ASP A 196 6.46 -2.37 3.15
C ASP A 196 5.76 -3.20 2.06
N ILE A 197 6.53 -3.93 1.28
CA ILE A 197 6.02 -4.78 0.21
C ILE A 197 6.67 -6.16 0.30
N ALA A 198 5.83 -7.19 0.47
CA ALA A 198 6.27 -8.57 0.52
C ALA A 198 5.28 -9.51 -0.18
N ARG A 199 5.72 -10.72 -0.50
CA ARG A 199 4.81 -11.83 -0.76
C ARG A 199 4.24 -12.29 0.55
N ILE A 200 2.92 -12.24 0.67
CA ILE A 200 2.24 -12.56 1.91
C ILE A 200 1.72 -13.98 1.88
N GLN A 201 2.04 -14.73 2.90
CA GLN A 201 1.42 -16.02 3.23
C GLN A 201 0.57 -15.89 4.49
N LEU A 202 -0.38 -16.78 4.66
CA LEU A 202 -1.22 -16.85 5.84
C LEU A 202 -0.58 -17.80 6.86
N ASP A 203 -0.33 -17.31 8.06
CA ASP A 203 -0.03 -18.11 9.23
C ASP A 203 -1.26 -18.10 10.15
N ALA A 204 -2.17 -19.03 9.90
CA ALA A 204 -3.41 -19.11 10.66
C ALA A 204 -3.68 -20.53 11.15
N THR A 205 -4.15 -20.63 12.39
CA THR A 205 -4.41 -21.91 13.05
C THR A 205 -5.71 -21.87 13.84
N ILE A 206 -6.33 -23.02 13.97
CA ILE A 206 -7.42 -23.29 14.91
C ILE A 206 -6.91 -24.28 15.96
N LYS A 207 -6.94 -23.86 17.23
CA LYS A 207 -6.64 -24.72 18.37
C LYS A 207 -7.94 -25.19 19.00
N GLY A 208 -8.03 -26.47 19.36
CA GLY A 208 -9.18 -27.04 20.05
C GLY A 208 -8.97 -28.51 20.35
N SER A 209 -9.55 -29.02 21.43
CA SER A 209 -9.43 -30.44 21.87
C SER A 209 -7.99 -30.96 21.91
N GLY A 210 -7.02 -30.09 22.30
CA GLY A 210 -5.59 -30.42 22.32
C GLY A 210 -4.95 -30.56 20.93
N LYS A 211 -5.62 -30.18 19.86
CA LYS A 211 -5.12 -30.20 18.49
C LYS A 211 -4.90 -28.77 17.97
N THR A 212 -3.95 -28.64 17.06
CA THR A 212 -3.74 -27.41 16.26
C THR A 212 -3.92 -27.77 14.79
N ILE A 213 -4.82 -27.08 14.12
CA ILE A 213 -5.16 -27.30 12.72
C ILE A 213 -4.76 -26.05 11.93
N THR A 214 -4.01 -26.23 10.86
CA THR A 214 -3.65 -25.13 9.95
C THR A 214 -4.87 -24.69 9.13
N VAL A 215 -5.13 -23.39 9.10
CA VAL A 215 -6.10 -22.74 8.22
C VAL A 215 -5.40 -22.33 6.94
N ASN A 216 -5.85 -22.88 5.81
CA ASN A 216 -5.21 -22.62 4.52
C ASN A 216 -5.65 -21.28 3.92
N ASN A 217 -6.87 -20.78 4.22
CA ASN A 217 -7.30 -19.46 3.75
C ASN A 217 -8.54 -18.94 4.50
N ILE A 218 -8.80 -17.62 4.30
CA ILE A 218 -9.94 -16.90 4.86
C ILE A 218 -10.70 -16.24 3.72
N ASN A 219 -12.02 -16.46 3.66
CA ASN A 219 -12.92 -15.82 2.71
C ASN A 219 -12.44 -15.89 1.25
N GLN A 220 -11.84 -16.99 0.88
CA GLN A 220 -11.36 -17.24 -0.48
C GLN A 220 -12.11 -18.43 -1.10
N PRO A 221 -12.19 -18.48 -2.44
CA PRO A 221 -12.64 -19.70 -3.12
C PRO A 221 -11.75 -20.88 -2.75
N ARG A 222 -12.36 -22.05 -2.56
CA ARG A 222 -11.63 -23.30 -2.27
C ARG A 222 -10.79 -23.72 -3.46
N MET A 223 -9.48 -23.81 -3.27
CA MET A 223 -8.54 -24.24 -4.31
C MET A 223 -8.35 -25.76 -4.33
N LEU A 224 -8.26 -26.38 -3.14
CA LEU A 224 -8.09 -27.84 -2.99
C LEU A 224 -9.12 -28.38 -1.99
N SER A 225 -9.62 -29.60 -2.25
CA SER A 225 -10.58 -30.28 -1.34
C SER A 225 -9.99 -30.56 0.05
N THR A 226 -8.66 -30.63 0.16
CA THR A 226 -7.92 -30.84 1.41
C THR A 226 -7.77 -29.58 2.24
N HIS A 227 -8.08 -28.41 1.70
CA HIS A 227 -7.91 -27.15 2.42
C HIS A 227 -8.96 -26.98 3.52
N VAL A 228 -8.50 -26.48 4.67
CA VAL A 228 -9.33 -25.94 5.74
C VAL A 228 -9.46 -24.43 5.52
N LEU A 229 -10.69 -23.94 5.39
CA LEU A 229 -11.01 -22.53 5.15
C LEU A 229 -11.89 -22.00 6.28
N VAL A 230 -11.69 -20.72 6.60
CA VAL A 230 -12.56 -19.97 7.50
C VAL A 230 -13.41 -18.99 6.67
N TYR A 231 -14.70 -18.93 6.97
CA TYR A 231 -15.64 -17.97 6.39
C TYR A 231 -16.22 -17.11 7.50
N THR A 232 -16.02 -15.81 7.42
CA THR A 232 -16.50 -14.80 8.36
C THR A 232 -17.77 -14.12 7.86
N PRO A 233 -18.49 -13.32 8.66
CA PRO A 233 -19.74 -12.66 8.25
C PRO A 233 -19.64 -11.88 6.95
N GLU A 234 -18.49 -11.31 6.63
CA GLU A 234 -18.25 -10.55 5.41
C GLU A 234 -18.34 -11.42 4.13
N TRP A 235 -18.18 -12.73 4.24
CA TRP A 235 -18.45 -13.64 3.11
C TRP A 235 -19.93 -13.63 2.70
N GLY A 236 -20.84 -13.33 3.62
CA GLY A 236 -22.28 -13.31 3.47
C GLY A 236 -22.97 -14.34 4.35
N LYS A 237 -24.28 -14.48 4.22
CA LYS A 237 -25.12 -15.25 5.14
C LYS A 237 -24.74 -16.73 5.28
N TYR A 238 -24.26 -17.38 4.20
CA TYR A 238 -23.92 -18.80 4.19
C TYR A 238 -22.52 -19.03 3.65
N SER A 239 -21.78 -19.97 4.28
CA SER A 239 -20.56 -20.54 3.71
C SER A 239 -20.87 -21.33 2.44
N PRO A 240 -19.90 -21.56 1.54
CA PRO A 240 -20.02 -22.62 0.56
C PRO A 240 -20.26 -23.97 1.23
N ALA A 241 -20.88 -24.91 0.53
CA ALA A 241 -20.95 -26.30 0.97
C ALA A 241 -19.53 -26.86 1.23
N ALA A 242 -19.42 -27.75 2.19
CA ALA A 242 -18.16 -28.43 2.48
C ALA A 242 -17.65 -29.20 1.24
N PRO A 243 -16.35 -29.48 1.12
CA PRO A 243 -15.84 -30.32 0.04
C PRO A 243 -16.39 -31.73 0.15
N LYS A 244 -16.25 -32.51 -0.91
CA LYS A 244 -16.60 -33.95 -0.87
C LYS A 244 -15.90 -34.62 0.32
N TYR A 245 -16.65 -35.37 1.14
CA TYR A 245 -16.19 -35.92 2.42
C TYR A 245 -15.74 -34.87 3.45
N GLY A 246 -16.21 -33.66 3.31
CA GLY A 246 -15.94 -32.56 4.23
C GLY A 246 -17.06 -32.26 5.21
N VAL A 247 -16.82 -31.29 6.07
CA VAL A 247 -17.77 -30.74 7.03
C VAL A 247 -17.56 -29.23 7.18
N GLY A 248 -18.64 -28.49 7.39
CA GLY A 248 -18.63 -27.11 7.88
C GLY A 248 -19.01 -27.11 9.35
N LEU A 249 -18.19 -26.44 10.16
CA LEU A 249 -18.41 -26.26 11.60
C LEU A 249 -18.76 -24.80 11.86
N GLN A 250 -19.95 -24.52 12.39
CA GLN A 250 -20.33 -23.20 12.86
C GLN A 250 -19.70 -22.96 14.23
N VAL A 251 -19.05 -21.80 14.38
CA VAL A 251 -18.46 -21.38 15.64
C VAL A 251 -19.12 -20.08 16.10
N ILE A 252 -19.61 -20.05 17.33
CA ILE A 252 -20.19 -18.89 18.01
C ILE A 252 -19.47 -18.76 19.35
N ASP A 253 -18.93 -17.58 19.65
CA ASP A 253 -18.21 -17.31 20.91
C ASP A 253 -17.17 -18.39 21.25
N ASN A 254 -16.35 -18.73 20.24
CA ASN A 254 -15.33 -19.77 20.30
C ASN A 254 -15.85 -21.21 20.59
N LYS A 255 -17.14 -21.47 20.40
CA LYS A 255 -17.73 -22.79 20.58
C LYS A 255 -18.33 -23.33 19.28
N ILE A 256 -18.05 -24.60 18.98
CA ILE A 256 -18.69 -25.29 17.85
C ILE A 256 -20.15 -25.59 18.22
N THR A 257 -21.08 -24.98 17.50
CA THR A 257 -22.54 -25.10 17.76
C THR A 257 -23.24 -26.03 16.77
N LYS A 258 -22.70 -26.16 15.53
CA LYS A 258 -23.32 -26.96 14.48
C LYS A 258 -22.26 -27.57 13.56
N ALA A 259 -22.53 -28.75 13.04
CA ALA A 259 -21.75 -29.41 12.00
C ALA A 259 -22.66 -29.83 10.83
N SER A 260 -22.26 -29.59 9.58
CA SER A 260 -23.04 -29.94 8.39
C SER A 260 -22.14 -30.15 7.17
N ALA A 261 -22.50 -31.04 6.29
CA ALA A 261 -21.87 -31.19 4.97
C ALA A 261 -22.37 -30.13 3.96
N ASN A 262 -23.55 -29.58 4.18
CA ASN A 262 -24.13 -28.53 3.35
C ASN A 262 -23.61 -27.14 3.74
N ALA A 263 -24.05 -26.12 3.03
CA ALA A 263 -23.81 -24.74 3.40
C ALA A 263 -24.28 -24.47 4.84
N VAL A 264 -23.43 -23.77 5.60
CA VAL A 264 -23.67 -23.45 7.01
C VAL A 264 -23.91 -21.95 7.13
N GLU A 265 -24.89 -21.55 7.91
CA GLU A 265 -25.11 -20.13 8.22
C GLU A 265 -23.92 -19.58 9.00
N ILE A 266 -23.41 -18.43 8.56
CA ILE A 266 -22.29 -17.74 9.21
C ILE A 266 -22.87 -16.78 10.26
N PRO A 267 -22.56 -16.98 11.55
CA PRO A 267 -23.08 -16.13 12.62
C PRO A 267 -22.36 -14.77 12.63
N GLN A 268 -23.07 -13.72 13.06
CA GLN A 268 -22.48 -12.36 13.14
C GLN A 268 -21.35 -12.26 14.18
N ASN A 269 -21.45 -13.02 15.27
CA ASN A 269 -20.45 -13.09 16.35
C ASN A 269 -19.59 -14.35 16.27
N GLY A 270 -19.28 -14.79 15.04
CA GLY A 270 -18.47 -16.00 14.87
C GLY A 270 -18.03 -16.25 13.43
N TYR A 271 -17.85 -17.49 13.07
CA TYR A 271 -17.36 -17.90 11.75
C TYR A 271 -17.73 -19.36 11.45
N VAL A 272 -17.46 -19.79 10.22
CA VAL A 272 -17.58 -21.19 9.80
C VAL A 272 -16.22 -21.72 9.40
N ILE A 273 -15.81 -22.84 10.00
CA ILE A 273 -14.65 -23.63 9.58
C ILE A 273 -15.12 -24.68 8.58
N SER A 274 -14.53 -24.76 7.38
CA SER A 274 -14.93 -25.72 6.36
C SER A 274 -13.73 -26.49 5.81
N GLY A 275 -13.77 -27.81 5.89
CA GLY A 275 -12.65 -28.66 5.46
C GLY A 275 -12.96 -30.14 5.49
N PRO A 276 -11.94 -31.02 5.32
CA PRO A 276 -12.10 -32.47 5.40
C PRO A 276 -12.60 -32.94 6.77
N LYS A 277 -13.54 -33.89 6.80
CA LYS A 277 -14.00 -34.51 8.06
C LYS A 277 -12.87 -35.13 8.87
N SER A 278 -11.92 -35.79 8.19
CA SER A 278 -10.76 -36.44 8.83
C SER A 278 -9.88 -35.47 9.64
N ILE A 279 -9.90 -34.19 9.28
CA ILE A 279 -9.15 -33.13 10.00
C ILE A 279 -10.03 -32.49 11.08
N LEU A 280 -11.26 -32.08 10.71
CA LEU A 280 -12.08 -31.21 11.55
C LEU A 280 -12.83 -31.97 12.66
N TYR A 281 -13.08 -33.27 12.55
CA TYR A 281 -13.76 -34.02 13.61
C TYR A 281 -12.96 -34.09 14.91
N ALA A 282 -11.63 -33.95 14.84
CA ALA A 282 -10.80 -33.85 16.05
C ALA A 282 -11.14 -32.64 16.95
N LEU A 283 -11.85 -31.63 16.43
CA LEU A 283 -12.28 -30.47 17.21
C LEU A 283 -13.60 -30.69 17.95
N LEU A 284 -14.36 -31.75 17.63
CA LEU A 284 -15.72 -31.94 18.16
C LEU A 284 -15.78 -32.44 19.60
N ASP A 285 -14.70 -33.05 20.11
CA ASP A 285 -14.68 -33.68 21.44
C ASP A 285 -14.97 -32.68 22.58
N LYS A 286 -14.34 -31.48 22.53
CA LYS A 286 -14.52 -30.45 23.57
C LYS A 286 -15.28 -29.22 23.11
N LYS A 287 -15.50 -29.07 21.81
CA LYS A 287 -16.21 -27.98 21.14
C LYS A 287 -15.63 -26.56 21.30
N ASP A 288 -14.69 -26.32 22.20
CA ASP A 288 -14.02 -25.02 22.34
C ASP A 288 -12.89 -24.89 21.31
N VAL A 289 -12.85 -23.79 20.61
CA VAL A 289 -11.87 -23.52 19.55
C VAL A 289 -11.38 -22.08 19.61
N GLU A 290 -10.10 -21.88 19.32
CA GLU A 290 -9.46 -20.57 19.23
C GLU A 290 -8.86 -20.39 17.82
N LEU A 291 -9.27 -19.35 17.12
CA LEU A 291 -8.73 -18.97 15.81
C LEU A 291 -7.63 -17.93 15.99
N SER A 292 -6.44 -18.23 15.50
CA SER A 292 -5.32 -17.28 15.41
C SER A 292 -5.06 -16.98 13.93
N ILE A 293 -4.87 -15.70 13.59
CA ILE A 293 -4.60 -15.24 12.23
C ILE A 293 -3.38 -14.31 12.29
N LYS A 294 -2.33 -14.68 11.56
CA LYS A 294 -1.12 -13.87 11.35
C LYS A 294 -0.72 -13.91 9.89
N THR A 295 0.19 -13.06 9.50
CA THR A 295 0.83 -13.07 8.18
C THR A 295 2.27 -13.56 8.28
N ASN A 296 2.80 -14.08 7.18
CA ASN A 296 4.22 -14.34 7.00
C ASN A 296 4.70 -13.60 5.73
N PRO A 297 5.64 -12.62 5.81
CA PRO A 297 6.29 -12.16 7.04
C PRO A 297 5.31 -11.64 8.09
N ASP A 298 5.74 -11.71 9.36
CA ASP A 298 4.97 -11.14 10.47
C ASP A 298 5.10 -9.61 10.40
N TRP A 299 4.03 -8.96 9.94
CA TRP A 299 3.94 -7.51 9.87
C TRP A 299 3.26 -6.97 11.14
N ASP A 300 3.99 -7.04 12.24
CA ASP A 300 3.50 -6.48 13.52
C ASP A 300 3.20 -4.98 13.36
N GLY A 301 2.06 -4.54 13.88
CA GLY A 301 1.60 -3.16 13.77
C GLY A 301 1.06 -2.74 12.41
N VAL A 302 0.97 -3.64 11.41
CA VAL A 302 0.33 -3.30 10.12
C VAL A 302 -1.13 -2.94 10.32
N LYS A 303 -1.55 -1.78 9.79
CA LYS A 303 -2.96 -1.36 9.83
C LYS A 303 -3.76 -1.95 8.69
N HIS A 304 -3.21 -1.86 7.48
CA HIS A 304 -3.90 -2.30 6.28
C HIS A 304 -2.96 -3.11 5.39
N ILE A 305 -3.52 -4.03 4.64
CA ILE A 305 -2.82 -4.79 3.60
C ILE A 305 -3.67 -4.78 2.34
N ILE A 306 -3.07 -4.46 1.21
CA ILE A 306 -3.68 -4.60 -0.10
C ILE A 306 -2.78 -5.39 -1.04
N SER A 307 -3.25 -6.54 -1.52
CA SER A 307 -2.50 -7.33 -2.48
C SER A 307 -2.65 -6.84 -3.91
N GLY A 308 -1.65 -7.11 -4.70
CA GLY A 308 -1.62 -6.84 -6.13
C GLY A 308 -0.79 -7.89 -6.87
N GLY A 309 0.10 -7.42 -7.72
CA GLY A 309 1.07 -8.25 -8.41
C GLY A 309 1.11 -8.02 -9.92
N PRO A 310 2.29 -8.20 -10.50
CA PRO A 310 3.54 -8.54 -9.84
C PRO A 310 4.17 -7.36 -9.07
N TYR A 311 5.32 -7.59 -8.45
CA TYR A 311 6.23 -6.50 -8.10
C TYR A 311 6.53 -5.65 -9.34
N LEU A 312 6.77 -4.36 -9.15
CA LEU A 312 7.29 -3.45 -10.16
C LEU A 312 8.66 -2.90 -9.75
N VAL A 313 8.77 -2.46 -8.49
CA VAL A 313 10.01 -1.98 -7.90
C VAL A 313 10.21 -2.65 -6.55
N LYS A 314 11.40 -3.13 -6.28
CA LYS A 314 11.82 -3.71 -5.01
C LYS A 314 13.18 -3.15 -4.62
N ASN A 315 13.27 -2.54 -3.43
CA ASN A 315 14.50 -1.91 -2.93
C ASN A 315 15.10 -0.86 -3.89
N GLY A 316 14.25 -0.11 -4.60
CA GLY A 316 14.67 0.89 -5.58
C GLY A 316 15.04 0.35 -6.95
N GLU A 317 14.99 -0.96 -7.17
CA GLU A 317 15.31 -1.61 -8.44
C GLU A 317 14.08 -2.17 -9.14
N VAL A 318 14.09 -2.15 -10.46
CA VAL A 318 13.04 -2.78 -11.27
C VAL A 318 13.05 -4.29 -11.04
N PHE A 319 11.92 -4.82 -10.60
CA PHE A 319 11.77 -6.24 -10.31
C PHE A 319 10.36 -6.72 -10.67
N VAL A 320 10.23 -7.44 -11.81
CA VAL A 320 8.94 -7.92 -12.31
C VAL A 320 8.92 -9.46 -12.34
N ASP A 321 8.24 -10.07 -11.37
CA ASP A 321 8.24 -11.50 -11.09
C ASP A 321 6.94 -12.23 -11.50
N MET A 322 6.43 -11.95 -12.71
CA MET A 322 5.14 -12.48 -13.22
C MET A 322 5.01 -14.00 -13.10
N THR A 323 6.07 -14.74 -13.42
CA THR A 323 6.04 -16.21 -13.43
C THR A 323 5.80 -16.78 -12.04
N ALA A 324 6.51 -16.27 -11.03
CA ALA A 324 6.36 -16.70 -9.65
C ALA A 324 4.95 -16.44 -9.11
N GLN A 325 4.29 -15.38 -9.57
CA GLN A 325 2.95 -14.99 -9.14
C GLN A 325 1.81 -15.49 -10.07
N ARG A 326 2.13 -16.30 -11.09
CA ARG A 326 1.17 -16.83 -12.08
C ARG A 326 0.40 -15.73 -12.81
N LEU A 327 1.12 -14.68 -13.26
CA LEU A 327 0.57 -13.49 -13.89
C LEU A 327 1.03 -13.28 -15.35
N GLN A 328 1.53 -14.32 -16.02
CA GLN A 328 2.02 -14.22 -17.40
C GLN A 328 0.95 -13.71 -18.37
N ALA A 329 -0.32 -14.07 -18.15
CA ALA A 329 -1.44 -13.67 -19.01
C ALA A 329 -1.65 -12.16 -19.11
N ILE A 330 -1.13 -11.38 -18.16
CA ILE A 330 -1.29 -9.92 -18.14
C ILE A 330 -0.05 -9.17 -18.66
N GLY A 331 0.96 -9.86 -19.23
CA GLY A 331 2.24 -9.25 -19.63
C GLY A 331 2.17 -8.22 -20.77
N GLY A 332 1.16 -8.31 -21.65
CA GLY A 332 0.98 -7.41 -22.79
C GLY A 332 0.67 -5.96 -22.41
N ARG A 333 0.61 -5.06 -23.43
CA ARG A 333 0.20 -3.67 -23.24
C ARG A 333 -1.26 -3.57 -22.84
N ASN A 334 -1.50 -2.87 -21.75
CA ASN A 334 -2.84 -2.71 -21.19
C ASN A 334 -2.95 -1.38 -20.42
N PRO A 335 -4.18 -0.88 -20.14
CA PRO A 335 -4.40 0.05 -19.05
C PRO A 335 -3.84 -0.56 -17.76
N ARG A 336 -3.21 0.26 -16.90
CA ARG A 336 -2.53 -0.21 -15.69
C ARG A 336 -2.90 0.64 -14.49
N SER A 337 -2.96 0.01 -13.33
CA SER A 337 -3.00 0.67 -12.05
C SER A 337 -1.85 0.18 -11.21
N ALA A 338 -1.19 1.08 -10.50
CA ALA A 338 -0.08 0.76 -9.61
C ALA A 338 -0.07 1.67 -8.40
N ILE A 339 0.50 1.16 -7.32
CA ILE A 339 0.81 1.93 -6.12
C ILE A 339 2.29 1.73 -5.76
N GLY A 340 2.86 2.71 -5.11
CA GLY A 340 4.24 2.66 -4.65
C GLY A 340 4.53 3.71 -3.60
N TYR A 341 5.74 3.65 -3.05
CA TYR A 341 6.23 4.64 -2.10
C TYR A 341 7.69 4.98 -2.38
N THR A 342 8.07 6.21 -2.03
CA THR A 342 9.42 6.73 -2.19
C THR A 342 10.25 6.55 -0.92
N LYS A 343 11.56 6.82 -1.01
CA LYS A 343 12.48 6.83 0.15
C LYS A 343 12.06 7.82 1.24
N ASP A 344 11.42 8.93 0.84
CA ASP A 344 10.93 9.94 1.78
C ASP A 344 9.53 9.63 2.34
N ASN A 345 9.05 8.41 2.06
CA ASN A 345 7.75 7.91 2.46
C ASN A 345 6.55 8.64 1.82
N ASN A 346 6.75 9.25 0.64
CA ASN A 346 5.63 9.73 -0.15
C ASN A 346 4.90 8.55 -0.79
N PHE A 347 3.58 8.55 -0.74
CA PHE A 347 2.77 7.53 -1.41
C PHE A 347 2.41 7.95 -2.84
N ILE A 348 2.41 7.00 -3.76
CA ILE A 348 2.18 7.25 -5.19
C ILE A 348 1.08 6.34 -5.72
N PHE A 349 0.04 6.95 -6.31
CA PHE A 349 -0.97 6.27 -7.10
C PHE A 349 -0.71 6.51 -8.59
N VAL A 350 -0.84 5.49 -9.41
CA VAL A 350 -0.67 5.60 -10.87
C VAL A 350 -1.82 4.91 -11.60
N ALA A 351 -2.42 5.63 -12.55
CA ALA A 351 -3.34 5.07 -13.54
C ALA A 351 -2.83 5.38 -14.95
N VAL A 352 -2.67 4.35 -15.76
CA VAL A 352 -2.23 4.43 -17.17
C VAL A 352 -3.39 4.08 -18.06
N ASP A 353 -3.81 5.00 -18.92
CA ASP A 353 -4.80 4.73 -19.96
C ASP A 353 -4.23 3.79 -21.03
N GLY A 354 -5.07 3.03 -21.71
CA GLY A 354 -4.61 2.13 -22.75
C GLY A 354 -5.73 1.61 -23.65
N ARG A 355 -5.33 0.77 -24.63
CA ARG A 355 -6.20 0.15 -25.65
C ARG A 355 -6.88 1.17 -26.56
N GLU A 356 -6.28 2.36 -26.70
CA GLU A 356 -6.76 3.45 -27.57
C GLU A 356 -5.61 4.04 -28.39
N GLY A 357 -5.93 4.66 -29.53
CA GLY A 357 -4.94 5.38 -30.35
C GLY A 357 -4.25 6.52 -29.62
N SER A 358 -4.97 7.19 -28.71
CA SER A 358 -4.48 8.28 -27.87
C SER A 358 -3.71 7.81 -26.62
N SER A 359 -3.73 6.52 -26.31
CA SER A 359 -2.94 5.87 -25.25
C SER A 359 -2.92 4.37 -25.46
N ILE A 360 -1.76 3.81 -25.78
CA ILE A 360 -1.62 2.38 -26.07
C ILE A 360 -1.49 1.49 -24.83
N GLY A 361 -1.35 2.10 -23.65
CA GLY A 361 -1.08 1.39 -22.42
C GLY A 361 0.39 1.01 -22.25
N MET A 362 0.69 0.31 -21.14
CA MET A 362 2.04 -0.13 -20.78
C MET A 362 2.12 -1.64 -20.62
N THR A 363 3.28 -2.20 -20.95
CA THR A 363 3.71 -3.50 -20.42
C THR A 363 4.06 -3.34 -18.94
N LEU A 364 4.16 -4.44 -18.21
CA LEU A 364 4.56 -4.39 -16.79
C LEU A 364 6.00 -3.89 -16.61
N MET A 365 6.89 -4.21 -17.55
CA MET A 365 8.27 -3.74 -17.52
C MET A 365 8.35 -2.22 -17.73
N GLU A 366 7.56 -1.66 -18.65
CA GLU A 366 7.50 -0.21 -18.86
C GLU A 366 6.89 0.52 -17.66
N LEU A 367 5.88 -0.07 -17.03
CA LEU A 367 5.30 0.46 -15.81
C LEU A 367 6.32 0.44 -14.66
N ALA A 368 7.08 -0.66 -14.51
CA ALA A 368 8.12 -0.79 -13.49
C ALA A 368 9.23 0.27 -13.67
N ASN A 369 9.73 0.43 -14.90
CA ASN A 369 10.70 1.48 -15.22
C ASN A 369 10.13 2.89 -14.95
N PHE A 370 8.84 3.10 -15.23
CA PHE A 370 8.19 4.36 -14.92
C PHE A 370 8.12 4.60 -13.41
N MET A 371 7.65 3.62 -12.62
CA MET A 371 7.59 3.72 -11.15
C MET A 371 8.98 4.00 -10.54
N GLN A 372 10.01 3.31 -11.00
CA GLN A 372 11.39 3.58 -10.59
C GLN A 372 11.82 5.01 -10.95
N SER A 373 11.56 5.44 -12.19
CA SER A 373 11.95 6.78 -12.68
C SER A 373 11.33 7.94 -11.92
N ILE A 374 10.19 7.70 -11.26
CA ILE A 374 9.51 8.65 -10.39
C ILE A 374 9.86 8.47 -8.91
N GLY A 375 10.94 7.73 -8.61
CA GLY A 375 11.56 7.64 -7.29
C GLY A 375 10.93 6.61 -6.36
N CYS A 376 10.10 5.67 -6.84
CA CYS A 376 9.62 4.58 -5.99
C CYS A 376 10.77 3.67 -5.58
N VAL A 377 10.84 3.35 -4.29
CA VAL A 377 11.71 2.29 -3.74
C VAL A 377 10.96 0.98 -3.56
N GLY A 378 9.65 1.04 -3.42
CA GLY A 378 8.74 -0.10 -3.47
C GLY A 378 7.52 0.22 -4.33
N ALA A 379 7.11 -0.71 -5.23
CA ALA A 379 5.91 -0.56 -6.03
C ALA A 379 5.34 -1.92 -6.47
N ILE A 380 4.01 -1.99 -6.55
CA ILE A 380 3.26 -3.14 -7.04
C ILE A 380 2.23 -2.73 -8.09
N ASN A 381 1.97 -3.64 -9.04
CA ASN A 381 0.84 -3.52 -9.93
C ASN A 381 -0.44 -3.96 -9.21
N LEU A 382 -1.54 -3.27 -9.47
CA LEU A 382 -2.89 -3.63 -9.03
C LEU A 382 -3.69 -4.26 -10.19
N ASP A 383 -4.99 -4.49 -9.98
CA ASP A 383 -5.85 -4.89 -11.09
C ASP A 383 -5.85 -3.82 -12.19
N GLY A 384 -5.88 -4.25 -13.43
CA GLY A 384 -5.68 -3.39 -14.58
C GLY A 384 -6.73 -3.60 -15.68
N GLY A 385 -6.37 -3.21 -16.89
CA GLY A 385 -7.28 -3.35 -18.02
C GLY A 385 -8.58 -2.57 -17.83
N GLY A 386 -9.73 -3.26 -17.89
CA GLY A 386 -11.05 -2.64 -17.70
C GLY A 386 -11.27 -2.07 -16.29
N SER A 387 -10.55 -2.56 -15.30
CA SER A 387 -10.64 -2.08 -13.90
C SER A 387 -9.90 -0.76 -13.67
N THR A 388 -8.98 -0.36 -14.57
CA THR A 388 -8.15 0.83 -14.37
C THR A 388 -8.99 2.10 -14.31
N VAL A 389 -9.16 2.66 -13.13
CA VAL A 389 -9.90 3.91 -12.91
C VAL A 389 -9.36 4.66 -11.70
N MET A 390 -9.14 5.96 -11.86
CA MET A 390 -8.69 6.88 -10.82
C MET A 390 -9.72 8.00 -10.63
N TYR A 391 -10.06 8.25 -9.38
CA TYR A 391 -10.95 9.32 -8.95
C TYR A 391 -10.14 10.35 -8.13
N VAL A 392 -10.35 11.63 -8.43
CA VAL A 392 -9.75 12.76 -7.70
C VAL A 392 -10.78 13.87 -7.57
N ASN A 393 -11.03 14.34 -6.35
CA ASN A 393 -11.90 15.49 -6.05
C ASN A 393 -13.23 15.47 -6.84
N GLY A 394 -14.02 14.40 -6.72
CA GLY A 394 -15.35 14.32 -7.30
C GLY A 394 -15.40 13.79 -8.74
N LYS A 395 -14.26 13.56 -9.39
CA LYS A 395 -14.21 13.22 -10.82
C LYS A 395 -13.31 12.02 -11.11
N VAL A 396 -13.70 11.19 -12.09
CA VAL A 396 -12.80 10.24 -12.73
C VAL A 396 -11.85 11.02 -13.63
N VAL A 397 -10.54 10.87 -13.41
CA VAL A 397 -9.51 11.73 -14.03
C VAL A 397 -8.75 11.06 -15.18
N ASN A 398 -8.76 9.73 -15.25
CA ASN A 398 -8.26 8.96 -16.40
C ASN A 398 -9.40 8.63 -17.38
N LYS A 399 -9.10 7.93 -18.47
CA LYS A 399 -10.09 7.50 -19.47
C LYS A 399 -10.29 5.99 -19.45
N PRO A 400 -11.13 5.45 -18.55
CA PRO A 400 -11.45 4.04 -18.56
C PRO A 400 -12.24 3.64 -19.81
N GLN A 401 -12.15 2.36 -20.23
CA GLN A 401 -12.86 1.88 -21.43
C GLN A 401 -14.38 2.03 -21.35
N GLN A 402 -14.95 1.85 -20.17
CA GLN A 402 -16.35 2.15 -19.88
C GLN A 402 -16.42 3.49 -19.15
N THR A 403 -17.29 4.39 -19.58
CA THR A 403 -17.48 5.70 -18.93
C THR A 403 -17.73 5.53 -17.43
N GLY A 404 -16.91 6.20 -16.61
CA GLY A 404 -16.95 6.08 -15.16
C GLY A 404 -16.29 4.82 -14.57
N GLY A 405 -15.76 3.92 -15.41
CA GLY A 405 -15.16 2.64 -15.01
C GLY A 405 -16.19 1.53 -14.81
N ILE A 406 -15.71 0.28 -14.80
CA ILE A 406 -16.53 -0.87 -14.44
C ILE A 406 -16.79 -0.91 -12.92
N PRO A 407 -17.85 -1.62 -12.46
CA PRO A 407 -18.02 -1.88 -11.04
C PRO A 407 -16.87 -2.72 -10.45
N LEU A 408 -16.26 -2.23 -9.37
CA LEU A 408 -15.10 -2.76 -8.67
C LEU A 408 -15.49 -3.42 -7.35
N SER A 409 -14.70 -4.38 -6.90
CA SER A 409 -14.80 -5.02 -5.60
C SER A 409 -14.29 -4.13 -4.46
N ASN A 410 -13.17 -3.46 -4.70
CA ASN A 410 -12.47 -2.63 -3.72
C ASN A 410 -11.63 -1.57 -4.42
N ALA A 411 -11.16 -0.61 -3.64
CA ALA A 411 -10.25 0.45 -4.06
C ALA A 411 -9.19 0.69 -2.98
N ILE A 412 -8.10 1.36 -3.33
CA ILE A 412 -7.22 2.05 -2.37
C ILE A 412 -7.60 3.52 -2.39
N ILE A 413 -7.86 4.11 -1.25
CA ILE A 413 -8.37 5.47 -1.13
C ILE A 413 -7.50 6.33 -0.21
N LEU A 414 -7.54 7.63 -0.44
CA LEU A 414 -7.07 8.66 0.47
C LEU A 414 -8.30 9.48 0.90
N SER A 415 -8.64 9.44 2.17
CA SER A 415 -9.82 10.09 2.74
C SER A 415 -9.44 10.95 3.95
N LYS A 416 -10.33 11.83 4.39
CA LYS A 416 -10.13 12.51 5.66
C LYS A 416 -10.10 11.48 6.79
N SER A 417 -9.11 11.57 7.68
CA SER A 417 -9.08 10.73 8.87
C SER A 417 -10.31 11.04 9.72
N ASN A 418 -11.02 10.01 10.13
CA ASN A 418 -12.04 10.14 11.16
C ASN A 418 -11.27 10.33 12.47
N GLN A 419 -10.93 11.59 12.80
CA GLN A 419 -10.50 11.89 14.16
C GLN A 419 -11.72 11.68 15.05
N SER A 420 -11.72 10.54 15.74
CA SER A 420 -12.64 10.23 16.85
C SER A 420 -12.27 11.03 18.10
#